data_7bf513c02bd34091c9cafad6da978dc4
#
_entry.id   7bf513c02bd34091c9cafad6da978dc4
#
_cell.length_a   1.000
_cell.length_b   1.000
_cell.length_c   1.000
_cell.angle_alpha   90.00
_cell.angle_beta   90.00
_cell.angle_gamma   90.00
#
_symmetry.space_group_name_H-M   'P 1'
#
loop_
_entity.id
_entity.type
_entity.pdbx_description
1 polymer ?
#
loop_
_entity_poly.entity_id
_entity_poly.type
_entity_poly.pdbx_seq_one_letter_code
_entity_poly.pdbx_strand_id
1 'polypeptide(L)'
;MLYNILAVGDVVGGCGVSHLERHLRAVKKLKNIHFTVVNGENAAMVGLTADDAERIFAAGADVITLGNHSFGKMQITDYLDDCPYILRPHNLGARVPGRGYGVFDCGRARIAVMNLIGRCDLAFHADNPFKTADELLKSGEKPTFTLLDFHAEATSEKLAMAYYLDGRVSAIWGTHTHVPTADEEVFPKGTGYLTDLG
;
A
#
# COMPACT_ATOMS: atom_id res chain seq x y z
N MET A 1 -13.32 8.82 17.70
CA MET A 1 -12.80 7.46 18.04
C MET A 1 -11.37 7.41 17.54
N LEU A 2 -10.40 7.00 18.37
CA LEU A 2 -9.01 6.82 17.92
C LEU A 2 -8.90 5.44 17.26
N TYR A 3 -8.33 5.38 16.05
CA TYR A 3 -8.11 4.16 15.29
C TYR A 3 -6.66 4.15 14.80
N ASN A 4 -5.87 3.19 15.28
CA ASN A 4 -4.46 3.11 14.97
C ASN A 4 -4.24 2.19 13.77
N ILE A 5 -3.62 2.72 12.74
CA ILE A 5 -3.26 2.02 11.51
C ILE A 5 -1.74 1.97 11.43
N LEU A 6 -1.20 0.81 11.06
CA LEU A 6 0.22 0.62 10.80
C LEU A 6 0.44 0.45 9.30
N ALA A 7 1.31 1.26 8.73
CA ALA A 7 1.87 1.05 7.41
C ALA A 7 3.33 0.57 7.54
N VAL A 8 3.69 -0.43 6.77
CA VAL A 8 5.06 -0.98 6.69
C VAL A 8 5.53 -0.84 5.26
N GLY A 9 6.71 -0.25 5.07
CA GLY A 9 7.35 -0.04 3.77
C GLY A 9 7.80 -1.34 3.11
N ASP A 10 8.71 -1.23 2.16
CA ASP A 10 9.12 -2.33 1.29
C ASP A 10 9.78 -3.47 2.06
N VAL A 11 9.07 -4.59 2.20
CA VAL A 11 9.60 -5.80 2.83
C VAL A 11 10.51 -6.52 1.86
N VAL A 12 11.81 -6.56 2.16
CA VAL A 12 12.84 -7.10 1.27
C VAL A 12 13.31 -8.48 1.69
N GLY A 13 13.08 -9.46 0.82
CA GLY A 13 13.60 -10.81 0.95
C GLY A 13 13.14 -11.57 2.19
N GLY A 14 13.59 -12.80 2.33
CA GLY A 14 13.23 -13.65 3.47
C GLY A 14 13.65 -13.11 4.83
N CYS A 15 14.66 -12.23 4.91
CA CYS A 15 15.05 -11.57 6.15
C CYS A 15 13.98 -10.56 6.60
N GLY A 16 13.40 -9.77 5.68
CA GLY A 16 12.30 -8.85 5.96
C GLY A 16 11.04 -9.61 6.41
N VAL A 17 10.65 -10.66 5.67
CA VAL A 17 9.52 -11.52 6.04
C VAL A 17 9.73 -12.13 7.43
N SER A 18 10.91 -12.71 7.71
CA SER A 18 11.23 -13.28 9.02
C SER A 18 11.26 -12.24 10.14
N HIS A 19 11.57 -10.98 9.84
CA HIS A 19 11.47 -9.89 10.81
C HIS A 19 10.02 -9.59 11.17
N LEU A 20 9.12 -9.53 10.18
CA LEU A 20 7.68 -9.38 10.42
C LEU A 20 7.12 -10.53 11.27
N GLU A 21 7.44 -11.78 10.93
CA GLU A 21 7.00 -12.97 11.69
C GLU A 21 7.35 -12.87 13.19
N ARG A 22 8.52 -12.35 13.49
CA ARG A 22 9.01 -12.24 14.88
C ARG A 22 8.44 -11.04 15.64
N HIS A 23 8.13 -9.93 14.96
CA HIS A 23 7.91 -8.66 15.65
C HIS A 23 6.54 -8.03 15.41
N LEU A 24 5.89 -8.25 14.27
CA LEU A 24 4.69 -7.51 13.89
C LEU A 24 3.56 -7.65 14.93
N ARG A 25 3.28 -8.86 15.40
CA ARG A 25 2.23 -9.08 16.42
C ARG A 25 2.52 -8.36 17.73
N ALA A 26 3.78 -8.32 18.15
CA ALA A 26 4.18 -7.61 19.36
C ALA A 26 4.01 -6.10 19.21
N VAL A 27 4.40 -5.55 18.05
CA VAL A 27 4.20 -4.12 17.72
C VAL A 27 2.71 -3.78 17.66
N LYS A 28 1.89 -4.60 16.99
CA LYS A 28 0.42 -4.40 16.94
C LYS A 28 -0.17 -4.34 18.35
N LYS A 29 0.22 -5.23 19.23
CA LYS A 29 -0.25 -5.22 20.63
C LYS A 29 0.25 -3.99 21.40
N LEU A 30 1.55 -3.68 21.30
CA LEU A 30 2.17 -2.56 22.02
C LEU A 30 1.57 -1.20 21.63
N LYS A 31 1.30 -1.00 20.34
CA LYS A 31 0.79 0.25 19.77
C LYS A 31 -0.74 0.26 19.60
N ASN A 32 -1.42 -0.79 20.07
CA ASN A 32 -2.87 -0.96 19.90
C ASN A 32 -3.31 -0.76 18.43
N ILE A 33 -2.63 -1.45 17.51
CA ILE A 33 -2.89 -1.35 16.06
C ILE A 33 -4.14 -2.15 15.71
N HIS A 34 -5.04 -1.53 14.97
CA HIS A 34 -6.33 -2.10 14.55
C HIS A 34 -6.30 -2.61 13.10
N PHE A 35 -5.45 -2.02 12.26
CA PHE A 35 -5.31 -2.39 10.85
C PHE A 35 -3.87 -2.20 10.38
N THR A 36 -3.38 -3.11 9.54
CA THR A 36 -1.98 -3.12 9.09
C THR A 36 -1.90 -3.32 7.59
N VAL A 37 -1.24 -2.39 6.91
CA VAL A 37 -0.89 -2.49 5.49
C VAL A 37 0.62 -2.72 5.39
N VAL A 38 1.03 -3.69 4.57
CA VAL A 38 2.45 -4.05 4.36
C VAL A 38 2.74 -4.02 2.87
N ASN A 39 3.75 -3.27 2.44
CA ASN A 39 4.26 -3.40 1.08
C ASN A 39 5.13 -4.66 0.98
N GLY A 40 4.66 -5.64 0.22
CA GLY A 40 5.30 -6.95 0.07
C GLY A 40 5.95 -7.19 -1.30
N GLU A 41 6.07 -6.17 -2.14
CA GLU A 41 6.51 -6.35 -3.53
C GLU A 41 7.91 -6.95 -3.68
N ASN A 42 8.76 -6.80 -2.67
CA ASN A 42 10.14 -7.29 -2.64
C ASN A 42 10.35 -8.48 -1.69
N ALA A 43 9.28 -9.09 -1.16
CA ALA A 43 9.38 -10.21 -0.21
C ALA A 43 10.16 -11.41 -0.78
N ALA A 44 10.07 -11.67 -2.09
CA ALA A 44 10.87 -12.66 -2.81
C ALA A 44 12.05 -12.02 -3.56
N MET A 45 12.65 -10.93 -3.05
CA MET A 45 13.67 -10.06 -3.66
C MET A 45 13.12 -9.24 -4.83
N VAL A 46 12.46 -9.85 -5.78
CA VAL A 46 11.75 -9.24 -6.90
C VAL A 46 10.40 -9.93 -7.03
N GLY A 47 9.34 -9.24 -6.63
CA GLY A 47 7.99 -9.77 -6.59
C GLY A 47 7.64 -10.44 -5.25
N LEU A 48 6.43 -10.98 -5.20
CA LEU A 48 5.84 -11.70 -4.09
C LEU A 48 5.50 -13.13 -4.54
N THR A 49 5.72 -14.12 -3.68
CA THR A 49 5.20 -15.48 -3.85
C THR A 49 3.95 -15.69 -2.99
N ALA A 50 3.13 -16.68 -3.31
CA ALA A 50 1.98 -17.05 -2.48
C ALA A 50 2.41 -17.44 -1.05
N ASP A 51 3.52 -18.19 -0.93
CA ASP A 51 4.08 -18.59 0.37
C ASP A 51 4.51 -17.37 1.21
N ASP A 52 5.21 -16.40 0.62
CA ASP A 52 5.59 -15.18 1.34
C ASP A 52 4.35 -14.34 1.71
N ALA A 53 3.32 -14.28 0.85
CA ALA A 53 2.06 -13.61 1.17
C ALA A 53 1.38 -14.24 2.38
N GLU A 54 1.25 -15.57 2.41
CA GLU A 54 0.67 -16.30 3.54
C GLU A 54 1.46 -16.05 4.84
N ARG A 55 2.78 -16.03 4.77
CA ARG A 55 3.66 -15.73 5.92
C ARG A 55 3.45 -14.30 6.43
N ILE A 56 3.33 -13.31 5.52
CA ILE A 56 3.07 -11.91 5.87
C ILE A 56 1.69 -11.76 6.52
N PHE A 57 0.65 -12.42 5.98
CA PHE A 57 -0.67 -12.46 6.61
C PHE A 57 -0.64 -13.16 7.97
N ALA A 58 0.02 -14.31 8.06
CA ALA A 58 0.20 -15.02 9.32
C ALA A 58 0.96 -14.20 10.37
N ALA A 59 1.89 -13.33 9.96
CA ALA A 59 2.57 -12.40 10.85
C ALA A 59 1.62 -11.32 11.41
N GLY A 60 0.51 -11.02 10.73
CA GLY A 60 -0.53 -10.10 11.20
C GLY A 60 -0.81 -8.91 10.29
N ALA A 61 -0.41 -8.96 9.02
CA ALA A 61 -0.86 -8.00 8.02
C ALA A 61 -2.34 -8.23 7.69
N ASP A 62 -3.07 -7.15 7.46
CA ASP A 62 -4.48 -7.19 7.03
C ASP A 62 -4.59 -7.01 5.51
N VAL A 63 -3.66 -6.24 4.91
CA VAL A 63 -3.56 -6.00 3.47
C VAL A 63 -2.09 -5.97 3.06
N ILE A 64 -1.79 -6.53 1.88
CA ILE A 64 -0.49 -6.41 1.24
C ILE A 64 -0.64 -5.50 0.02
N THR A 65 0.22 -4.49 -0.11
CA THR A 65 0.37 -3.67 -1.31
C THR A 65 1.61 -4.09 -2.10
N LEU A 66 1.62 -3.80 -3.38
CA LEU A 66 2.71 -4.11 -4.30
C LEU A 66 3.18 -2.83 -5.03
N GLY A 67 4.09 -2.99 -5.99
CA GLY A 67 4.64 -1.91 -6.79
C GLY A 67 5.02 -2.36 -8.20
N ASN A 68 6.16 -1.86 -8.72
CA ASN A 68 6.63 -2.19 -10.06
C ASN A 68 7.03 -3.67 -10.23
N HIS A 69 7.29 -4.38 -9.14
CA HIS A 69 7.60 -5.81 -9.16
C HIS A 69 6.35 -6.71 -8.95
N SER A 70 5.13 -6.18 -9.05
CA SER A 70 3.88 -6.94 -8.84
C SER A 70 3.84 -8.28 -9.59
N PHE A 71 4.42 -8.33 -10.78
CA PHE A 71 4.47 -9.52 -11.64
C PHE A 71 5.88 -10.11 -11.77
N GLY A 72 6.80 -9.76 -10.88
CA GLY A 72 8.18 -10.29 -10.85
C GLY A 72 8.26 -11.80 -10.63
N LYS A 73 7.22 -12.40 -10.04
CA LYS A 73 7.00 -13.85 -9.94
C LYS A 73 5.71 -14.20 -10.65
N MET A 74 5.80 -14.78 -11.84
CA MET A 74 4.62 -15.13 -12.64
C MET A 74 3.62 -16.03 -11.91
N GLN A 75 4.07 -16.84 -10.98
CA GLN A 75 3.24 -17.74 -10.17
C GLN A 75 2.24 -16.99 -9.25
N ILE A 76 2.44 -15.68 -9.01
CA ILE A 76 1.53 -14.89 -8.18
C ILE A 76 0.23 -14.53 -8.90
N THR A 77 0.19 -14.59 -10.24
CA THR A 77 -0.93 -14.07 -11.05
C THR A 77 -2.27 -14.67 -10.68
N ASP A 78 -2.36 -15.99 -10.60
CA ASP A 78 -3.60 -16.68 -10.23
C ASP A 78 -3.98 -16.35 -8.78
N TYR A 79 -2.99 -16.30 -7.88
CA TYR A 79 -3.21 -15.95 -6.48
C TYR A 79 -3.70 -14.50 -6.28
N LEU A 80 -3.26 -13.56 -7.14
CA LEU A 80 -3.75 -12.18 -7.09
C LEU A 80 -5.24 -12.04 -7.45
N ASP A 81 -5.75 -12.89 -8.33
CA ASP A 81 -7.18 -12.88 -8.67
C ASP A 81 -8.03 -13.46 -7.54
N ASP A 82 -7.53 -14.48 -6.86
CA ASP A 82 -8.24 -15.18 -5.78
C ASP A 82 -8.14 -14.46 -4.42
N CYS A 83 -7.07 -13.71 -4.17
CA CYS A 83 -6.84 -13.06 -2.90
C CYS A 83 -7.22 -11.56 -2.92
N PRO A 84 -8.37 -11.16 -2.32
CA PRO A 84 -8.82 -9.77 -2.31
C PRO A 84 -7.99 -8.86 -1.40
N TYR A 85 -7.08 -9.41 -0.60
CA TYR A 85 -6.27 -8.70 0.38
C TYR A 85 -4.86 -8.33 -0.14
N ILE A 86 -4.56 -8.65 -1.41
CA ILE A 86 -3.34 -8.20 -2.08
C ILE A 86 -3.72 -7.19 -3.16
N LEU A 87 -3.12 -6.00 -3.06
CA LEU A 87 -3.40 -4.89 -3.96
C LEU A 87 -2.16 -4.56 -4.78
N ARG A 88 -2.23 -4.79 -6.09
CA ARG A 88 -1.23 -4.28 -7.03
C ARG A 88 -1.54 -2.83 -7.40
N PRO A 89 -0.62 -2.05 -7.97
CA PRO A 89 -0.97 -0.71 -8.45
C PRO A 89 -2.17 -0.72 -9.39
N HIS A 90 -3.22 0.03 -9.06
CA HIS A 90 -4.48 0.04 -9.79
C HIS A 90 -4.32 0.57 -11.21
N ASN A 91 -3.42 1.54 -11.39
CA ASN A 91 -3.14 2.19 -12.67
C ASN A 91 -2.21 1.40 -13.60
N LEU A 92 -1.99 0.10 -13.36
CA LEU A 92 -1.35 -0.82 -14.30
C LEU A 92 -2.30 -1.31 -15.41
N GLY A 93 -3.54 -0.86 -15.38
CA GLY A 93 -4.57 -1.20 -16.35
C GLY A 93 -5.55 -2.28 -15.87
N ALA A 94 -6.74 -2.25 -16.45
CA ALA A 94 -7.87 -3.08 -16.00
C ALA A 94 -7.78 -4.55 -16.44
N ARG A 95 -6.86 -4.90 -17.34
CA ARG A 95 -6.76 -6.25 -17.93
C ARG A 95 -5.67 -7.12 -17.29
N VAL A 96 -4.94 -6.59 -16.32
CA VAL A 96 -3.91 -7.37 -15.61
C VAL A 96 -4.51 -8.02 -14.37
N PRO A 97 -4.03 -9.23 -13.98
CA PRO A 97 -4.54 -9.96 -12.82
C PRO A 97 -4.53 -9.15 -11.53
N GLY A 98 -5.45 -9.47 -10.64
CA GLY A 98 -5.58 -8.83 -9.33
C GLY A 98 -6.24 -7.45 -9.38
N ARG A 99 -6.32 -6.83 -8.23
CA ARG A 99 -6.97 -5.54 -8.00
C ARG A 99 -6.00 -4.54 -7.36
N GLY A 100 -6.31 -3.26 -7.40
CA GLY A 100 -5.47 -2.23 -6.77
C GLY A 100 -6.24 -1.33 -5.80
N TYR A 101 -7.47 -1.72 -5.49
CA TYR A 101 -8.36 -1.04 -4.55
C TYR A 101 -9.21 -2.06 -3.82
N GLY A 102 -9.40 -1.87 -2.53
CA GLY A 102 -10.29 -2.67 -1.72
C GLY A 102 -10.86 -1.88 -0.55
N VAL A 103 -12.06 -2.25 -0.10
CA VAL A 103 -12.68 -1.72 1.13
C VAL A 103 -12.85 -2.86 2.11
N PHE A 104 -12.24 -2.72 3.27
CA PHE A 104 -12.15 -3.76 4.30
C PHE A 104 -12.99 -3.35 5.51
N ASP A 105 -13.90 -4.24 5.90
CA ASP A 105 -14.71 -4.04 7.10
C ASP A 105 -13.97 -4.58 8.32
N CYS A 106 -13.62 -3.69 9.23
CA CYS A 106 -12.94 -4.01 10.49
C CYS A 106 -13.90 -3.91 11.70
N GLY A 107 -15.19 -4.04 11.47
CA GLY A 107 -16.26 -4.00 12.48
C GLY A 107 -16.53 -2.61 13.03
N ARG A 108 -15.50 -1.86 13.42
CA ARG A 108 -15.63 -0.48 13.94
C ARG A 108 -15.38 0.59 12.90
N ALA A 109 -14.74 0.26 11.80
CA ALA A 109 -14.40 1.14 10.70
C ALA A 109 -14.36 0.37 9.38
N ARG A 110 -14.75 1.02 8.30
CA ARG A 110 -14.50 0.57 6.94
C ARG A 110 -13.30 1.31 6.39
N ILE A 111 -12.30 0.59 5.95
CA ILE A 111 -11.02 1.13 5.50
C ILE A 111 -10.86 0.85 4.02
N ALA A 112 -10.81 1.90 3.21
CA ALA A 112 -10.39 1.77 1.83
C ALA A 112 -8.86 1.85 1.75
N VAL A 113 -8.27 0.94 0.98
CA VAL A 113 -6.84 0.97 0.63
C VAL A 113 -6.73 1.07 -0.88
N MET A 114 -5.99 2.06 -1.36
CA MET A 114 -5.59 2.23 -2.74
C MET A 114 -4.10 1.95 -2.87
N ASN A 115 -3.71 1.26 -3.92
CA ASN A 115 -2.31 1.16 -4.33
C ASN A 115 -2.18 1.76 -5.73
N LEU A 116 -1.31 2.74 -5.88
CA LEU A 116 -1.01 3.40 -7.14
C LEU A 116 0.49 3.43 -7.38
N ILE A 117 0.90 3.50 -8.65
CA ILE A 117 2.30 3.63 -9.05
C ILE A 117 2.53 4.96 -9.77
N GLY A 118 3.67 5.59 -9.47
CA GLY A 118 4.14 6.79 -10.15
C GLY A 118 4.59 6.51 -11.59
N ARG A 119 4.93 7.57 -12.30
CA ARG A 119 5.37 7.55 -13.70
C ARG A 119 6.70 8.24 -13.93
N CYS A 120 7.12 9.09 -12.99
CA CYS A 120 8.39 9.82 -13.09
C CYS A 120 9.53 8.89 -12.68
N ASP A 121 10.53 8.78 -13.56
CA ASP A 121 11.77 8.01 -13.36
C ASP A 121 11.56 6.51 -13.08
N LEU A 122 10.37 5.99 -13.39
CA LEU A 122 10.07 4.57 -13.39
C LEU A 122 9.98 4.05 -14.82
N ALA A 123 10.78 3.03 -15.14
CA ALA A 123 10.74 2.35 -16.45
C ALA A 123 9.51 1.45 -16.57
N PHE A 124 8.32 2.01 -16.31
CA PHE A 124 7.07 1.29 -16.27
C PHE A 124 5.94 2.08 -16.94
N HIS A 125 5.13 1.42 -17.77
CA HIS A 125 3.98 2.06 -18.40
C HIS A 125 2.75 1.89 -17.51
N ALA A 126 2.32 2.99 -16.88
CA ALA A 126 1.12 3.05 -16.06
C ALA A 126 0.20 4.19 -16.54
N ASP A 127 -1.09 4.04 -16.29
CA ASP A 127 -2.06 5.12 -16.49
C ASP A 127 -1.79 6.27 -15.50
N ASN A 128 -2.38 7.44 -15.78
CA ASN A 128 -2.18 8.63 -14.94
C ASN A 128 -2.71 8.38 -13.52
N PRO A 129 -1.84 8.36 -12.49
CA PRO A 129 -2.24 8.04 -11.11
C PRO A 129 -3.22 9.05 -10.51
N PHE A 130 -3.15 10.32 -10.89
CA PHE A 130 -4.06 11.36 -10.42
C PHE A 130 -5.48 11.13 -10.94
N LYS A 131 -5.60 10.80 -12.23
CA LYS A 131 -6.90 10.46 -12.84
C LYS A 131 -7.47 9.18 -12.22
N THR A 132 -6.64 8.16 -12.04
CA THR A 132 -7.06 6.91 -11.41
C THR A 132 -7.53 7.11 -9.97
N ALA A 133 -6.83 7.93 -9.18
CA ALA A 133 -7.27 8.30 -7.84
C ALA A 133 -8.65 8.98 -7.85
N ASP A 134 -8.89 9.90 -8.79
CA ASP A 134 -10.19 10.55 -8.95
C ASP A 134 -11.32 9.56 -9.26
N GLU A 135 -11.05 8.59 -10.13
CA GLU A 135 -12.02 7.55 -10.52
C GLU A 135 -12.37 6.65 -9.32
N LEU A 136 -11.36 6.22 -8.56
CA LEU A 136 -11.56 5.40 -7.37
C LEU A 136 -12.36 6.14 -6.28
N LEU A 137 -12.05 7.40 -6.03
CA LEU A 137 -12.75 8.19 -5.03
C LEU A 137 -14.21 8.53 -5.42
N LYS A 138 -14.58 8.40 -6.70
CA LYS A 138 -15.95 8.56 -7.20
C LYS A 138 -16.79 7.28 -7.12
N SER A 139 -16.23 6.15 -6.74
CA SER A 139 -16.91 4.84 -6.77
C SER A 139 -18.15 4.70 -5.88
N GLY A 140 -18.49 5.74 -5.14
CA GLY A 140 -19.73 5.84 -4.34
C GLY A 140 -19.64 5.18 -2.96
N GLU A 141 -18.62 4.43 -2.68
CA GLU A 141 -18.34 3.89 -1.34
C GLU A 141 -17.88 5.00 -0.41
N LYS A 142 -18.40 4.99 0.82
CA LYS A 142 -17.99 5.94 1.86
C LYS A 142 -17.29 5.19 3.00
N PRO A 143 -15.99 4.90 2.86
CA PRO A 143 -15.21 4.31 3.95
C PRO A 143 -15.04 5.32 5.10
N THR A 144 -14.74 4.80 6.29
CA THR A 144 -14.38 5.65 7.45
C THR A 144 -13.00 6.28 7.23
N PHE A 145 -12.07 5.52 6.66
CA PHE A 145 -10.73 5.96 6.30
C PHE A 145 -10.39 5.52 4.88
N THR A 146 -9.68 6.38 4.17
CA THR A 146 -9.09 6.06 2.87
C THR A 146 -7.58 6.22 2.95
N LEU A 147 -6.85 5.19 2.58
CA LEU A 147 -5.40 5.10 2.64
C LEU A 147 -4.85 4.93 1.23
N LEU A 148 -3.70 5.55 0.95
CA LEU A 148 -2.98 5.39 -0.32
C LEU A 148 -1.53 5.00 -0.06
N ASP A 149 -1.15 3.82 -0.56
CA ASP A 149 0.25 3.47 -0.83
C ASP A 149 0.61 3.96 -2.24
N PHE A 150 1.47 4.97 -2.32
CA PHE A 150 1.91 5.54 -3.59
C PHE A 150 3.34 5.11 -3.90
N HIS A 151 3.45 4.05 -4.68
CA HIS A 151 4.72 3.44 -5.07
C HIS A 151 5.39 4.25 -6.19
N ALA A 152 6.33 5.11 -5.87
CA ALA A 152 6.91 6.05 -6.84
C ALA A 152 8.38 6.37 -6.52
N GLU A 153 9.18 6.61 -7.56
CA GLU A 153 10.59 7.01 -7.43
C GLU A 153 10.69 8.48 -7.01
N ALA A 154 10.06 9.38 -7.77
CA ALA A 154 10.26 10.81 -7.62
C ALA A 154 9.52 11.37 -6.39
N THR A 155 10.28 11.97 -5.47
CA THR A 155 9.74 12.71 -4.30
C THR A 155 8.75 13.80 -4.74
N SER A 156 9.02 14.48 -5.83
CA SER A 156 8.13 15.52 -6.37
C SER A 156 6.77 14.97 -6.80
N GLU A 157 6.71 13.76 -7.37
CA GLU A 157 5.46 13.13 -7.75
C GLU A 157 4.68 12.66 -6.51
N LYS A 158 5.37 12.12 -5.49
CA LYS A 158 4.76 11.76 -4.20
C LYS A 158 4.12 12.96 -3.52
N LEU A 159 4.87 14.05 -3.43
CA LEU A 159 4.39 15.29 -2.80
C LEU A 159 3.24 15.93 -3.61
N ALA A 160 3.34 15.92 -4.95
CA ALA A 160 2.26 16.42 -5.80
C ALA A 160 0.96 15.62 -5.60
N MET A 161 1.04 14.29 -5.50
CA MET A 161 -0.11 13.42 -5.20
C MET A 161 -0.71 13.75 -3.83
N ALA A 162 0.12 14.00 -2.84
CA ALA A 162 -0.32 14.32 -1.49
C ALA A 162 -1.10 15.66 -1.44
N TYR A 163 -0.56 16.72 -2.05
CA TYR A 163 -1.27 18.00 -2.17
C TYR A 163 -2.57 17.89 -2.98
N TYR A 164 -2.55 17.09 -4.05
CA TYR A 164 -3.72 16.87 -4.89
C TYR A 164 -4.87 16.19 -4.14
N LEU A 165 -4.56 15.27 -3.24
CA LEU A 165 -5.52 14.49 -2.48
C LEU A 165 -5.76 15.03 -1.06
N ASP A 166 -5.14 16.14 -0.67
CA ASP A 166 -5.33 16.73 0.65
C ASP A 166 -6.80 17.02 0.98
N GLY A 167 -7.28 16.46 2.08
CA GLY A 167 -8.67 16.49 2.53
C GLY A 167 -9.61 15.52 1.83
N ARG A 168 -9.09 14.69 0.89
CA ARG A 168 -9.88 13.70 0.15
C ARG A 168 -9.58 12.25 0.60
N VAL A 169 -8.43 12.05 1.22
CA VAL A 169 -7.99 10.77 1.80
C VAL A 169 -7.46 10.99 3.21
N SER A 170 -7.42 9.94 4.02
CA SER A 170 -6.98 10.04 5.42
C SER A 170 -5.47 10.06 5.56
N ALA A 171 -4.76 9.25 4.77
CA ALA A 171 -3.31 9.20 4.78
C ALA A 171 -2.75 8.73 3.44
N ILE A 172 -1.54 9.21 3.12
CA ILE A 172 -0.73 8.85 1.97
C ILE A 172 0.68 8.59 2.45
N TRP A 173 1.27 7.53 2.01
CA TRP A 173 2.69 7.25 2.18
C TRP A 173 3.31 6.78 0.87
N GLY A 174 4.59 7.07 0.71
CA GLY A 174 5.37 6.56 -0.40
C GLY A 174 6.09 5.27 -0.06
N THR A 175 6.38 4.49 -1.10
CA THR A 175 7.22 3.30 -1.12
C THR A 175 8.10 3.32 -2.37
N HIS A 176 8.95 2.36 -2.59
CA HIS A 176 9.85 2.14 -3.72
C HIS A 176 11.33 2.44 -3.46
N THR A 177 11.67 3.57 -2.85
CA THR A 177 13.09 3.99 -2.81
C THR A 177 13.93 3.19 -1.82
N HIS A 178 13.30 2.47 -0.90
CA HIS A 178 13.93 1.75 0.21
C HIS A 178 14.75 2.69 1.14
N VAL A 179 14.45 3.98 1.12
CA VAL A 179 15.09 5.00 1.98
C VAL A 179 14.01 5.70 2.79
N PRO A 180 13.90 5.42 4.09
CA PRO A 180 12.90 6.07 4.93
C PRO A 180 13.18 7.57 5.04
N THR A 181 12.12 8.36 4.97
CA THR A 181 12.18 9.82 5.19
C THR A 181 11.68 10.18 6.59
N ALA A 182 11.92 11.39 7.04
CA ALA A 182 11.50 11.92 8.34
C ALA A 182 10.77 13.26 8.15
N ASP A 183 9.83 13.25 7.18
CA ASP A 183 9.05 14.41 6.76
C ASP A 183 7.55 14.20 6.99
N GLU A 184 7.24 13.38 8.01
CA GLU A 184 5.85 13.12 8.38
C GLU A 184 5.13 14.42 8.77
N GLU A 185 4.00 14.66 8.13
CA GLU A 185 3.18 15.84 8.42
C GLU A 185 1.67 15.57 8.24
N VAL A 186 0.86 16.44 8.79
CA VAL A 186 -0.57 16.51 8.50
C VAL A 186 -0.82 17.76 7.66
N PHE A 187 -1.30 17.57 6.46
CA PHE A 187 -1.58 18.65 5.52
C PHE A 187 -2.75 19.52 5.98
N PRO A 188 -2.88 20.74 5.44
CA PRO A 188 -3.85 21.73 5.94
C PRO A 188 -5.30 21.28 5.96
N LYS A 189 -5.70 20.34 5.07
CA LYS A 189 -7.06 19.77 5.04
C LYS A 189 -7.19 18.44 5.76
N GLY A 190 -6.13 17.99 6.46
CA GLY A 190 -6.17 16.87 7.39
C GLY A 190 -5.60 15.56 6.87
N THR A 191 -5.09 15.48 5.66
CA THR A 191 -4.42 14.26 5.16
C THR A 191 -3.05 14.08 5.80
N GLY A 192 -2.81 12.93 6.43
CA GLY A 192 -1.48 12.54 6.89
C GLY A 192 -0.59 12.14 5.72
N TYR A 193 0.69 12.56 5.76
CA TYR A 193 1.65 12.29 4.69
C TYR A 193 3.02 11.90 5.22
N LEU A 194 3.68 10.99 4.49
CA LEU A 194 5.11 10.68 4.61
C LEU A 194 5.65 10.32 3.22
N THR A 195 6.80 10.90 2.83
CA THR A 195 7.36 10.72 1.49
C THR A 195 7.77 9.28 1.22
N ASP A 196 8.42 8.60 2.16
CA ASP A 196 8.79 7.18 1.98
C ASP A 196 8.91 6.46 3.32
N LEU A 197 8.38 5.24 3.38
CA LEU A 197 8.46 4.38 4.57
C LEU A 197 9.78 3.60 4.67
N GLY A 198 10.55 3.51 3.57
CA GLY A 198 11.77 2.71 3.45
C GLY A 198 11.57 1.28 3.01
#